data_a9ae877eb7a2e61c64943e79ae3b5cce
#
_entry.id   a9ae877eb7a2e61c64943e79ae3b5cce
#
_cell.length_a   1.000
_cell.length_b   1.000
_cell.length_c   1.000
_cell.angle_alpha   90.00
_cell.angle_beta   90.00
_cell.angle_gamma   90.00
#
_symmetry.space_group_name_H-M   'P 1'
#
loop_
_entity.id
_entity.type
_entity.pdbx_description
1 polymer ?
#
loop_
_entity_poly.entity_id
_entity_poly.type
_entity_poly.pdbx_seq_one_letter_code
_entity_poly.pdbx_strand_id
1 'polypeptide(L)'
;MAGEELVRYLLHMWNYPMCVPLDPSAPFDLLVKGENDWITIQIKHSIQKTFKLKREGGGKNTRTYKTYQKGDFDYLFVCQFPYIYIVPWDHLKAASCFTFSMYESYRHDLTDEKTYVNKVILEKGRKR
;
A
#
# COMPACT_ATOMS: atom_id res chain seq x y z
N MET A 1 5.20 14.77 -6.89
CA MET A 1 5.91 13.57 -6.42
C MET A 1 4.96 12.40 -6.34
N ALA A 2 5.36 11.30 -6.87
CA ALA A 2 4.59 10.07 -6.74
C ALA A 2 4.62 9.57 -5.30
N GLY A 3 3.49 9.09 -4.79
CA GLY A 3 3.42 8.50 -3.46
C GLY A 3 4.37 7.32 -3.28
N GLU A 4 4.71 6.65 -4.37
CA GLU A 4 5.64 5.53 -4.37
C GLU A 4 7.03 5.91 -3.84
N GLU A 5 7.54 7.09 -4.18
CA GLU A 5 8.84 7.55 -3.68
C GLU A 5 8.81 7.80 -2.17
N LEU A 6 7.72 8.35 -1.65
CA LEU A 6 7.54 8.56 -0.22
C LEU A 6 7.52 7.24 0.54
N VAL A 7 6.82 6.24 0.00
CA VAL A 7 6.76 4.91 0.61
C VAL A 7 8.13 4.26 0.61
N ARG A 8 8.87 4.33 -0.49
CA ARG A 8 10.23 3.79 -0.56
C ARG A 8 11.14 4.43 0.48
N TYR A 9 11.06 5.76 0.63
CA TYR A 9 11.85 6.47 1.61
C TYR A 9 11.53 5.98 3.04
N LEU A 10 10.25 5.87 3.37
CA LEU A 10 9.81 5.42 4.68
C LEU A 10 10.28 3.98 4.96
N LEU A 11 10.10 3.08 4.01
CA LEU A 11 10.55 1.69 4.15
C LEU A 11 12.07 1.60 4.30
N HIS A 12 12.81 2.44 3.59
CA HIS A 12 14.25 2.52 3.72
C HIS A 12 14.64 2.98 5.14
N MET A 13 13.98 3.99 5.67
CA MET A 13 14.22 4.47 7.04
C MET A 13 13.91 3.39 8.08
N TRP A 14 12.95 2.52 7.79
CA TRP A 14 12.61 1.39 8.65
C TRP A 14 13.49 0.14 8.43
N ASN A 15 14.49 0.25 7.55
CA ASN A 15 15.40 -0.85 7.21
C ASN A 15 14.73 -2.09 6.61
N TYR A 16 13.71 -1.88 5.80
CA TYR A 16 13.07 -2.95 5.04
C TYR A 16 13.66 -3.03 3.63
N PRO A 17 14.39 -4.10 3.28
CA PRO A 17 14.84 -4.30 1.90
C PRO A 17 13.64 -4.44 0.96
N MET A 18 13.74 -3.88 -0.23
CA MET A 18 12.63 -3.86 -1.17
C MET A 18 13.09 -4.12 -2.60
N CYS A 19 12.17 -4.67 -3.41
CA CYS A 19 12.35 -4.90 -4.83
C CYS A 19 11.14 -4.38 -5.60
N VAL A 20 11.37 -4.00 -6.85
CA VAL A 20 10.31 -3.58 -7.77
C VAL A 20 10.02 -4.74 -8.72
N PRO A 21 8.74 -5.10 -8.97
CA PRO A 21 8.44 -6.15 -9.94
C PRO A 21 8.82 -5.71 -11.35
N LEU A 22 9.36 -6.64 -12.13
CA LEU A 22 9.70 -6.37 -13.53
C LEU A 22 8.46 -6.39 -14.43
N ASP A 23 7.45 -7.17 -14.04
CA ASP A 23 6.22 -7.28 -14.80
C ASP A 23 5.31 -6.07 -14.49
N PRO A 24 5.02 -5.22 -15.51
CA PRO A 24 4.17 -4.06 -15.28
C PRO A 24 2.71 -4.42 -14.97
N SER A 25 2.28 -5.66 -15.21
CA SER A 25 0.94 -6.10 -14.88
C SER A 25 0.80 -6.66 -13.46
N ALA A 26 1.89 -6.67 -12.68
CA ALA A 26 1.84 -7.13 -11.30
C ALA A 26 0.84 -6.28 -10.48
N PRO A 27 0.02 -6.90 -9.62
CA PRO A 27 -0.99 -6.18 -8.84
C PRO A 27 -0.43 -5.47 -7.61
N PHE A 28 0.88 -5.37 -7.51
CA PHE A 28 1.56 -4.67 -6.42
C PHE A 28 2.73 -3.86 -6.96
N ASP A 29 3.14 -2.84 -6.23
CA ASP A 29 4.20 -1.92 -6.64
C ASP A 29 5.56 -2.27 -6.05
N LEU A 30 5.58 -2.87 -4.87
CA LEU A 30 6.81 -3.23 -4.17
C LEU A 30 6.71 -4.62 -3.55
N LEU A 31 7.84 -5.32 -3.57
CA LEU A 31 8.04 -6.54 -2.79
C LEU A 31 9.02 -6.19 -1.68
N VAL A 32 8.62 -6.41 -0.44
CA VAL A 32 9.36 -5.97 0.74
C VAL A 32 9.69 -7.15 1.64
N LYS A 33 10.93 -7.21 2.12
CA LYS A 33 11.33 -8.20 3.11
C LYS A 33 10.82 -7.76 4.48
N GLY A 34 9.66 -8.28 4.89
CA GLY A 34 9.06 -8.01 6.19
C GLY A 34 9.75 -8.78 7.32
N GLU A 35 9.13 -8.79 8.50
CA GLU A 35 9.74 -9.40 9.69
C GLU A 35 9.84 -10.92 9.57
N ASN A 36 8.89 -11.58 8.95
CA ASN A 36 8.85 -13.04 8.87
C ASN A 36 8.68 -13.59 7.45
N ASP A 37 8.42 -12.74 6.47
CA ASP A 37 8.20 -13.18 5.10
C ASP A 37 8.31 -12.01 4.14
N TRP A 38 8.38 -12.30 2.84
CA TRP A 38 8.25 -11.30 1.80
C TRP A 38 6.81 -10.83 1.71
N ILE A 39 6.63 -9.51 1.61
CA ILE A 39 5.34 -8.84 1.64
C ILE A 39 5.17 -8.03 0.37
N THR A 40 3.99 -8.08 -0.22
CA THR A 40 3.66 -7.26 -1.38
C THR A 40 2.88 -6.03 -0.95
N ILE A 41 3.23 -4.89 -1.53
CA ILE A 41 2.65 -3.59 -1.20
C ILE A 41 2.10 -2.94 -2.46
N GLN A 42 0.83 -2.54 -2.41
CA GLN A 42 0.21 -1.67 -3.40
C GLN A 42 0.21 -0.25 -2.88
N ILE A 43 0.58 0.70 -3.72
CA ILE A 43 0.68 2.12 -3.34
C ILE A 43 -0.35 2.91 -4.11
N LYS A 44 -1.11 3.74 -3.41
CA LYS A 44 -2.08 4.67 -4.00
C LYS A 44 -1.85 6.07 -3.46
N HIS A 45 -2.21 7.05 -4.26
CA HIS A 45 -2.16 8.46 -3.88
C HIS A 45 -3.48 9.11 -4.26
N SER A 46 -4.06 9.90 -3.35
CA SER A 46 -5.28 10.64 -3.64
C SER A 46 -5.42 11.85 -2.73
N ILE A 47 -6.01 12.91 -3.24
CA ILE A 47 -6.39 14.09 -2.45
C ILE A 47 -7.89 14.11 -2.17
N GLN A 48 -8.63 13.15 -2.69
CA GLN A 48 -10.08 13.06 -2.53
C GLN A 48 -10.44 12.28 -1.26
N LYS A 49 -11.58 12.59 -0.67
CA LYS A 49 -12.06 11.91 0.55
C LYS A 49 -12.31 10.42 0.35
N THR A 50 -12.73 10.05 -0.85
CA THR A 50 -12.99 8.68 -1.27
C THR A 50 -12.48 8.49 -2.68
N PHE A 51 -11.83 7.37 -2.95
CA PHE A 51 -11.40 7.03 -4.30
C PHE A 51 -11.62 5.55 -4.56
N LYS A 52 -11.70 5.20 -5.85
CA LYS A 52 -11.90 3.81 -6.25
C LYS A 52 -10.59 3.06 -6.23
N LEU A 53 -10.60 1.87 -5.62
CA LEU A 53 -9.49 0.93 -5.71
C LEU A 53 -9.68 0.12 -6.98
N LYS A 54 -8.86 0.40 -7.97
CA LYS A 54 -8.94 -0.26 -9.27
C LYS A 54 -7.58 -0.79 -9.65
N ARG A 55 -7.58 -1.98 -10.22
CA ARG A 55 -6.45 -2.56 -10.88
C ARG A 55 -6.69 -2.46 -12.39
N GLU A 56 -5.76 -1.89 -13.15
CA GLU A 56 -5.85 -1.88 -14.59
C GLU A 56 -5.70 -3.29 -15.15
N GLY A 57 -6.65 -3.69 -16.00
CA GLY A 57 -6.53 -4.92 -16.77
C GLY A 57 -5.48 -4.76 -17.87
N GLY A 58 -4.60 -5.75 -18.04
CA GLY A 58 -3.57 -5.72 -19.06
C GLY A 58 -4.15 -5.92 -20.46
N GLY A 59 -4.22 -4.87 -21.28
CA GLY A 59 -4.60 -4.93 -22.66
C GLY A 59 -4.63 -3.56 -23.27
N LYS A 60 -4.08 -3.42 -24.46
CA LYS A 60 -3.90 -2.11 -25.11
C LYS A 60 -5.18 -1.34 -25.37
N ASN A 61 -6.32 -2.02 -25.47
CA ASN A 61 -7.59 -1.42 -25.85
C ASN A 61 -8.73 -1.69 -24.89
N THR A 62 -8.45 -2.31 -23.75
CA THR A 62 -9.48 -2.61 -22.78
C THR A 62 -9.32 -1.71 -21.57
N ARG A 63 -10.28 -0.82 -21.39
CA ARG A 63 -10.43 -0.08 -20.14
C ARG A 63 -11.09 -0.97 -19.08
N THR A 64 -10.67 -2.23 -19.00
CA THR A 64 -11.23 -3.17 -18.04
C THR A 64 -10.51 -2.98 -16.71
N TYR A 65 -11.23 -2.42 -15.76
CA TYR A 65 -10.74 -2.31 -14.39
C TYR A 65 -11.17 -3.56 -13.63
N LYS A 66 -10.22 -4.17 -12.95
CA LYS A 66 -10.50 -5.32 -12.09
C LYS A 66 -10.47 -4.89 -10.64
N THR A 67 -11.36 -5.47 -9.86
CA THR A 67 -11.34 -5.32 -8.41
C THR A 67 -10.17 -6.13 -7.86
N TYR A 68 -9.46 -5.57 -6.87
CA TYR A 68 -8.41 -6.30 -6.19
C TYR A 68 -8.98 -7.49 -5.44
N GLN A 69 -8.24 -8.58 -5.41
CA GLN A 69 -8.60 -9.82 -4.76
C GLN A 69 -7.55 -10.22 -3.75
N LYS A 70 -7.93 -11.06 -2.81
CA LYS A 70 -7.00 -11.64 -1.85
C LYS A 70 -5.81 -12.28 -2.58
N GLY A 71 -4.61 -11.94 -2.14
CA GLY A 71 -3.38 -12.42 -2.78
C GLY A 71 -2.76 -11.42 -3.75
N ASP A 72 -3.49 -10.38 -4.15
CA ASP A 72 -2.95 -9.35 -5.03
C ASP A 72 -1.90 -8.49 -4.30
N PHE A 73 -2.14 -8.16 -3.05
CA PHE A 73 -1.17 -7.50 -2.20
C PHE A 73 -1.45 -7.79 -0.72
N ASP A 74 -0.45 -7.64 0.11
CA ASP A 74 -0.56 -7.86 1.55
C ASP A 74 -0.91 -6.58 2.30
N TYR A 75 -0.39 -5.44 1.84
CA TYR A 75 -0.64 -4.14 2.44
C TYR A 75 -0.98 -3.10 1.38
N LEU A 76 -1.89 -2.21 1.73
CA LEU A 76 -2.19 -1.02 0.96
C LEU A 76 -1.57 0.19 1.67
N PHE A 77 -0.70 0.91 0.98
CA PHE A 77 -0.17 2.19 1.45
C PHE A 77 -0.85 3.29 0.66
N VAL A 78 -1.58 4.15 1.34
CA VAL A 78 -2.27 5.27 0.71
C VAL A 78 -1.65 6.57 1.17
N CYS A 79 -1.11 7.33 0.22
CA CYS A 79 -0.47 8.60 0.48
C CYS A 79 -1.45 9.75 0.29
N GLN A 80 -1.61 10.55 1.33
CA GLN A 80 -2.31 11.83 1.30
C GLN A 80 -1.48 12.81 2.14
N PHE A 81 -0.39 13.29 1.51
CA PHE A 81 0.61 14.08 2.23
C PHE A 81 -0.04 15.21 3.06
N PRO A 82 0.35 15.39 4.31
CA PRO A 82 1.51 14.80 5.01
C PRO A 82 1.25 13.44 5.67
N TYR A 83 0.16 12.79 5.34
CA TYR A 83 -0.22 11.53 5.98
C TYR A 83 0.00 10.33 5.06
N ILE A 84 0.23 9.19 5.68
CA ILE A 84 0.25 7.90 5.00
C ILE A 84 -0.62 6.93 5.80
N TYR A 85 -1.42 6.15 5.09
CA TYR A 85 -2.28 5.12 5.67
C TYR A 85 -1.70 3.77 5.31
N ILE A 86 -1.48 2.91 6.29
CA ILE A 86 -0.89 1.60 6.11
C ILE A 86 -1.90 0.56 6.56
N VAL A 87 -2.54 -0.10 5.61
CA VAL A 87 -3.69 -0.96 5.88
C VAL A 87 -3.40 -2.38 5.38
N PRO A 88 -3.38 -3.39 6.29
CA PRO A 88 -3.30 -4.78 5.85
C PRO A 88 -4.53 -5.15 5.02
N TRP A 89 -4.34 -6.06 4.05
CA TRP A 89 -5.45 -6.51 3.21
C TRP A 89 -6.67 -6.94 4.04
N ASP A 90 -6.43 -7.71 5.11
CA ASP A 90 -7.51 -8.25 5.94
C ASP A 90 -8.31 -7.18 6.70
N HIS A 91 -7.77 -5.97 6.79
CA HIS A 91 -8.44 -4.85 7.47
C HIS A 91 -9.13 -3.90 6.50
N LEU A 92 -9.06 -4.15 5.20
CA LEU A 92 -9.79 -3.37 4.22
C LEU A 92 -11.29 -3.64 4.37
N LYS A 93 -12.06 -2.59 4.50
CA LYS A 93 -13.52 -2.68 4.65
C LYS A 93 -14.22 -2.94 3.32
N ALA A 94 -13.58 -2.53 2.23
CA ALA A 94 -14.05 -2.77 0.87
C ALA A 94 -12.84 -2.83 -0.06
N ALA A 95 -12.87 -3.75 -1.03
CA ALA A 95 -11.80 -3.89 -2.02
C ALA A 95 -12.01 -3.00 -3.24
N SER A 96 -13.15 -2.31 -3.33
CA SER A 96 -13.53 -1.49 -4.49
C SER A 96 -13.34 0.01 -4.29
N CYS A 97 -13.28 0.46 -3.05
CA CYS A 97 -13.10 1.88 -2.75
C CYS A 97 -12.40 2.09 -1.41
N PHE A 98 -11.80 3.26 -1.25
CA PHE A 98 -11.11 3.64 -0.02
C PHE A 98 -11.64 4.99 0.43
N THR A 99 -12.17 5.04 1.65
CA THR A 99 -12.65 6.26 2.30
C THR A 99 -11.76 6.57 3.49
N PHE A 100 -11.04 7.68 3.44
CA PHE A 100 -10.01 8.00 4.44
C PHE A 100 -10.55 8.01 5.87
N SER A 101 -11.74 8.54 6.09
CA SER A 101 -12.33 8.61 7.43
C SER A 101 -12.54 7.25 8.08
N MET A 102 -12.60 6.18 7.29
CA MET A 102 -12.78 4.82 7.79
C MET A 102 -11.48 4.17 8.25
N TYR A 103 -10.33 4.82 7.98
CA TYR A 103 -9.01 4.24 8.24
C TYR A 103 -8.11 5.15 9.08
N GLU A 104 -8.68 6.03 9.87
CA GLU A 104 -7.90 6.98 10.67
C GLU A 104 -6.94 6.30 11.66
N SER A 105 -7.30 5.13 12.17
CA SER A 105 -6.43 4.37 13.06
C SER A 105 -5.17 3.84 12.39
N TYR A 106 -5.14 3.85 11.05
CA TYR A 106 -3.98 3.40 10.25
C TYR A 106 -3.14 4.55 9.74
N ARG A 107 -3.48 5.78 10.12
CA ARG A 107 -2.82 6.99 9.64
C ARG A 107 -1.54 7.27 10.42
N HIS A 108 -0.50 7.64 9.68
CA HIS A 108 0.78 8.08 10.23
C HIS A 108 1.10 9.46 9.67
N ASP A 109 1.60 10.34 10.52
CA ASP A 109 2.00 11.69 10.13
C ASP A 109 3.47 11.69 9.74
N LEU A 110 3.75 11.97 8.47
CA LEU A 110 5.11 11.97 7.93
C LEU A 110 5.96 13.16 8.41
N THR A 111 5.34 14.16 9.04
CA THR A 111 6.06 15.28 9.64
C THR A 111 6.49 15.00 11.08
N ASP A 112 5.97 13.93 11.69
CA ASP A 112 6.34 13.53 13.05
C ASP A 112 7.55 12.59 12.99
N GLU A 113 8.62 12.97 13.68
CA GLU A 113 9.85 12.18 13.76
C GLU A 113 9.59 10.75 14.28
N LYS A 114 8.61 10.60 15.16
CA LYS A 114 8.26 9.28 15.71
C LYS A 114 7.83 8.28 14.63
N THR A 115 7.27 8.76 13.54
CA THR A 115 6.88 7.90 12.41
C THR A 115 8.10 7.19 11.83
N TYR A 116 9.26 7.83 11.81
CA TYR A 116 10.48 7.24 11.25
C TYR A 116 11.24 6.37 12.25
N VAL A 117 11.08 6.65 13.55
CA VAL A 117 11.74 5.89 14.62
C VAL A 117 10.94 4.63 14.98
N ASN A 118 9.62 4.76 15.06
CA ASN A 118 8.72 3.67 15.47
C ASN A 118 8.13 3.00 14.23
N LYS A 119 8.91 2.12 13.61
CA LYS A 119 8.48 1.45 12.39
C LYS A 119 7.22 0.62 12.60
N VAL A 120 6.37 0.60 11.57
CA VAL A 120 5.26 -0.33 11.50
C VAL A 120 5.80 -1.71 11.18
N ILE A 121 5.38 -2.71 11.95
CA ILE A 121 5.80 -4.10 11.73
C ILE A 121 5.00 -4.67 10.58
N LEU A 122 5.70 -4.99 9.50
CA LEU A 122 5.08 -5.57 8.31
C LEU A 122 5.21 -7.08 8.36
N GLU A 123 4.10 -7.75 8.56
CA GLU A 123 4.02 -9.20 8.63
C GLU A 123 2.95 -9.70 7.67
N LYS A 124 3.23 -10.83 7.04
CA LYS A 124 2.21 -11.52 6.28
C LYS A 124 1.18 -12.11 7.23
N GLY A 125 -0.10 -11.98 6.87
CA GLY A 125 -1.19 -12.52 7.68
C GLY A 125 -0.97 -14.00 7.98
N ARG A 126 -1.15 -14.38 9.25
CA ARG A 126 -1.04 -15.77 9.65
C ARG A 126 -2.30 -16.53 9.25
N LYS A 127 -2.12 -17.68 8.65
CA LYS A 127 -3.21 -18.63 8.48
C LYS A 127 -3.59 -19.19 9.86
N ARG A 128 -4.82 -19.06 10.17
CA ARG A 128 -5.40 -19.69 11.34
C ARG A 128 -6.09 -21.00 10.94
#